data_4c28cf61a077944409e93a023a39a03f
#
_entry.id   4c28cf61a077944409e93a023a39a03f
#
_cell.length_a   1.000
_cell.length_b   1.000
_cell.length_c   1.000
_cell.angle_alpha   90.00
_cell.angle_beta   90.00
_cell.angle_gamma   90.00
#
_symmetry.space_group_name_H-M   'P 1'
#
loop_
_entity.id
_entity.type
_entity.pdbx_description
1 polymer ?
#
loop_
_entity_poly.entity_id
_entity_poly.type
_entity_poly.pdbx_seq_one_letter_code
_entity_poly.pdbx_strand_id
1 'polypeptide(L)'
;LLPAAVEADRSCKGIIFLTADRPLRLKDCGANQTVNQEDFLSSVCRKVLSTNLNGLHETQENEILNLVRTIEKQISTFPGPIHLNIPIDKPLGISFLNKKNVLEVFDRIYLKKKYIFQEVEIKSDKNKFFEISENLNLDESGIILVGPYQGSINDLTSFNKSLERLQEITGWPVFADPVS
;
A
#
# COMPACT_ATOMS: atom_id res chain seq x y z
N LEU A 1 -16.19 1.63 -4.87
CA LEU A 1 -14.89 1.18 -4.36
C LEU A 1 -14.38 -0.07 -5.09
N LEU A 2 -15.19 -1.12 -5.22
CA LEU A 2 -14.77 -2.41 -5.78
C LEU A 2 -14.08 -2.32 -7.17
N PRO A 3 -14.63 -1.61 -8.18
CA PRO A 3 -13.94 -1.49 -9.47
C PRO A 3 -12.55 -0.85 -9.36
N ALA A 4 -12.41 0.19 -8.53
CA ALA A 4 -11.13 0.84 -8.30
C ALA A 4 -10.13 -0.07 -7.56
N ALA A 5 -10.62 -0.91 -6.65
CA ALA A 5 -9.77 -1.88 -5.96
C ALA A 5 -9.26 -2.98 -6.91
N VAL A 6 -10.13 -3.48 -7.79
CA VAL A 6 -9.75 -4.46 -8.82
C VAL A 6 -8.71 -3.88 -9.75
N GLU A 7 -8.91 -2.64 -10.23
CA GLU A 7 -7.95 -1.96 -11.10
C GLU A 7 -6.59 -1.75 -10.41
N ALA A 8 -6.60 -1.28 -9.16
CA ALA A 8 -5.40 -1.09 -8.38
C ALA A 8 -4.63 -2.39 -8.10
N ASP A 9 -5.36 -3.49 -7.88
CA ASP A 9 -4.74 -4.81 -7.71
C ASP A 9 -4.05 -5.28 -8.99
N ARG A 10 -4.76 -5.20 -10.12
CA ARG A 10 -4.26 -5.64 -11.42
C ARG A 10 -3.10 -4.79 -11.93
N SER A 11 -3.16 -3.48 -11.70
CA SER A 11 -2.09 -2.55 -12.11
C SER A 11 -0.98 -2.41 -11.07
N CYS A 12 -0.99 -3.15 -9.97
CA CYS A 12 -0.02 -3.07 -8.87
C CYS A 12 0.15 -1.63 -8.33
N LYS A 13 -0.94 -0.88 -8.22
CA LYS A 13 -0.92 0.50 -7.72
C LYS A 13 -1.34 0.56 -6.26
N GLY A 14 -0.49 1.17 -5.44
CA GLY A 14 -0.80 1.41 -4.02
C GLY A 14 -1.97 2.39 -3.87
N ILE A 15 -3.08 1.91 -3.30
CA ILE A 15 -4.24 2.72 -2.94
C ILE A 15 -4.74 2.33 -1.56
N ILE A 16 -5.17 3.29 -0.77
CA ILE A 16 -5.75 3.05 0.55
C ILE A 16 -7.22 3.46 0.52
N PHE A 17 -8.11 2.51 0.76
CA PHE A 17 -9.53 2.77 0.96
C PHE A 17 -9.79 2.97 2.45
N LEU A 18 -10.14 4.19 2.84
CA LEU A 18 -10.58 4.53 4.17
C LEU A 18 -12.10 4.47 4.22
N THR A 19 -12.67 3.56 5.02
CA THR A 19 -14.12 3.43 5.17
C THR A 19 -14.53 3.66 6.61
N ALA A 20 -15.58 4.44 6.79
CA ALA A 20 -16.25 4.58 8.09
C ALA A 20 -17.21 3.40 8.31
N ASP A 21 -17.20 2.83 9.51
CA ASP A 21 -18.07 1.73 9.89
C ASP A 21 -18.80 2.02 11.21
N ARG A 22 -19.76 1.19 11.54
CA ARG A 22 -20.39 1.20 12.84
C ARG A 22 -19.53 0.46 13.89
N PRO A 23 -19.52 0.91 15.16
CA PRO A 23 -18.83 0.19 16.22
C PRO A 23 -19.46 -1.19 16.46
N LEU A 24 -18.68 -2.10 17.04
CA LEU A 24 -19.06 -3.51 17.22
C LEU A 24 -20.44 -3.70 17.84
N ARG A 25 -20.82 -2.89 18.84
CA ARG A 25 -22.12 -2.96 19.51
C ARG A 25 -23.34 -2.73 18.59
N LEU A 26 -23.13 -2.17 17.41
CA LEU A 26 -24.17 -1.91 16.40
C LEU A 26 -24.09 -2.90 15.23
N LYS A 27 -23.15 -3.83 15.24
CA LYS A 27 -23.08 -4.92 14.27
C LYS A 27 -24.06 -6.02 14.71
N ASP A 28 -24.66 -6.68 13.76
CA ASP A 28 -25.58 -7.83 13.94
C ASP A 28 -26.84 -7.58 14.81
N CYS A 29 -27.18 -6.31 15.07
CA CYS A 29 -28.37 -5.93 15.82
C CYS A 29 -29.48 -5.31 14.96
N GLY A 30 -29.39 -5.42 13.64
CA GLY A 30 -30.36 -4.81 12.72
C GLY A 30 -30.26 -3.31 12.57
N ALA A 31 -29.15 -2.70 12.99
CA ALA A 31 -28.94 -1.26 12.81
C ALA A 31 -28.85 -0.91 11.32
N ASN A 32 -29.49 0.20 10.94
CA ASN A 32 -29.53 0.65 9.55
C ASN A 32 -28.11 0.88 8.99
N GLN A 33 -27.92 0.51 7.72
CA GLN A 33 -26.66 0.72 6.96
C GLN A 33 -25.47 -0.05 7.54
N THR A 34 -25.72 -1.15 8.28
CA THR A 34 -24.65 -2.01 8.79
C THR A 34 -24.42 -3.15 7.81
N VAL A 35 -23.21 -3.26 7.30
CA VAL A 35 -22.76 -4.33 6.43
C VAL A 35 -21.36 -4.78 6.87
N ASN A 36 -20.97 -5.99 6.53
CA ASN A 36 -19.61 -6.45 6.77
C ASN A 36 -18.68 -5.84 5.70
N GLN A 37 -18.19 -4.63 5.98
CA GLN A 37 -17.34 -3.88 5.04
C GLN A 37 -15.98 -4.53 4.85
N GLU A 38 -15.47 -5.22 5.86
CA GLU A 38 -14.19 -5.90 5.82
C GLU A 38 -14.21 -7.05 4.81
N ASP A 39 -15.24 -7.88 4.85
CA ASP A 39 -15.39 -8.99 3.89
C ASP A 39 -15.66 -8.49 2.48
N PHE A 40 -16.37 -7.36 2.33
CA PHE A 40 -16.75 -6.83 1.03
C PHE A 40 -15.56 -6.52 0.12
N LEU A 41 -14.45 -6.06 0.68
CA LEU A 41 -13.23 -5.74 -0.06
C LEU A 41 -12.11 -6.77 0.12
N SER A 42 -12.29 -7.77 0.96
CA SER A 42 -11.26 -8.77 1.28
C SER A 42 -10.80 -9.59 0.08
N SER A 43 -11.70 -9.83 -0.89
CA SER A 43 -11.41 -10.60 -2.09
C SER A 43 -10.47 -9.91 -3.08
N VAL A 44 -10.33 -8.58 -2.98
CA VAL A 44 -9.54 -7.77 -3.92
C VAL A 44 -8.47 -6.92 -3.25
N CYS A 45 -8.63 -6.59 -1.97
CA CYS A 45 -7.60 -5.87 -1.23
C CYS A 45 -6.50 -6.81 -0.74
N ARG A 46 -5.26 -6.43 -0.97
CA ARG A 46 -4.08 -7.20 -0.51
C ARG A 46 -3.95 -7.22 1.00
N LYS A 47 -4.55 -6.27 1.67
CA LYS A 47 -4.65 -6.20 3.12
C LYS A 47 -5.94 -5.52 3.54
N VAL A 48 -6.60 -6.10 4.54
CA VAL A 48 -7.72 -5.48 5.24
C VAL A 48 -7.29 -5.24 6.68
N LEU A 49 -7.45 -4.02 7.14
CA LEU A 49 -7.07 -3.57 8.48
C LEU A 49 -8.26 -2.86 9.11
N SER A 50 -8.35 -2.93 10.42
CA SER A 50 -9.35 -2.18 11.19
C SER A 50 -8.69 -1.49 12.37
N THR A 51 -9.23 -0.34 12.76
CA THR A 51 -8.89 0.30 14.03
C THR A 51 -9.66 -0.39 15.17
N ASN A 52 -9.62 0.16 16.39
CA ASN A 52 -10.37 -0.41 17.51
C ASN A 52 -11.86 -0.56 17.16
N LEU A 53 -12.42 -1.75 17.34
CA LEU A 53 -13.79 -2.08 16.93
C LEU A 53 -14.88 -1.32 17.71
N ASN A 54 -14.55 -0.79 18.87
CA ASN A 54 -15.46 0.04 19.66
C ASN A 54 -15.51 1.49 19.16
N GLY A 55 -14.50 1.92 18.42
CA GLY A 55 -14.44 3.23 17.79
C GLY A 55 -13.04 3.81 17.74
N LEU A 56 -12.83 4.73 16.82
CA LEU A 56 -11.52 5.39 16.62
C LEU A 56 -11.00 6.08 17.90
N HIS A 57 -11.91 6.60 18.73
CA HIS A 57 -11.55 7.29 19.99
C HIS A 57 -10.91 6.38 21.05
N GLU A 58 -11.08 5.07 20.93
CA GLU A 58 -10.45 4.06 21.80
C GLU A 58 -9.13 3.53 21.20
N THR A 59 -8.79 3.93 19.98
CA THR A 59 -7.55 3.50 19.32
C THR A 59 -6.35 4.22 19.93
N GLN A 60 -5.42 3.46 20.45
CA GLN A 60 -4.21 4.02 21.07
C GLN A 60 -3.20 4.52 20.02
N GLU A 61 -2.37 5.49 20.41
CA GLU A 61 -1.34 6.06 19.51
C GLU A 61 -0.44 4.98 18.90
N ASN A 62 -0.03 4.00 19.70
CA ASN A 62 0.83 2.91 19.21
C ASN A 62 0.12 2.03 18.18
N GLU A 63 -1.18 1.81 18.31
CA GLU A 63 -1.98 1.07 17.32
C GLU A 63 -2.03 1.83 16.00
N ILE A 64 -2.26 3.15 16.03
CA ILE A 64 -2.23 4.00 14.84
C ILE A 64 -0.87 3.94 14.16
N LEU A 65 0.22 4.06 14.92
CA LEU A 65 1.57 3.98 14.38
C LEU A 65 1.87 2.60 13.75
N ASN A 66 1.39 1.52 14.36
CA ASN A 66 1.55 0.18 13.82
C ASN A 66 0.73 -0.03 12.54
N LEU A 67 -0.49 0.53 12.46
CA LEU A 67 -1.30 0.52 11.25
C LEU A 67 -0.57 1.25 10.10
N VAL A 68 -0.05 2.45 10.37
CA VAL A 68 0.69 3.24 9.37
C VAL A 68 1.92 2.47 8.87
N ARG A 69 2.73 1.90 9.76
CA ARG A 69 3.90 1.09 9.38
C ARG A 69 3.52 -0.15 8.58
N THR A 70 2.41 -0.79 8.94
CA THR A 70 1.91 -1.96 8.23
C THR A 70 1.49 -1.61 6.81
N ILE A 71 0.79 -0.48 6.63
CA ILE A 71 0.36 0.03 5.33
C ILE A 71 1.59 0.40 4.48
N GLU A 72 2.52 1.16 5.05
CA GLU A 72 3.74 1.58 4.37
C GLU A 72 4.57 0.37 3.89
N LYS A 73 4.79 -0.59 4.77
CA LYS A 73 5.48 -1.84 4.42
C LYS A 73 4.76 -2.58 3.30
N GLN A 74 3.44 -2.71 3.36
CA GLN A 74 2.66 -3.40 2.33
C GLN A 74 2.78 -2.72 0.98
N ILE A 75 2.65 -1.38 0.93
CA ILE A 75 2.73 -0.62 -0.32
C ILE A 75 4.14 -0.68 -0.91
N SER A 76 5.18 -0.62 -0.08
CA SER A 76 6.56 -0.64 -0.55
C SER A 76 7.06 -2.00 -1.00
N THR A 77 6.56 -3.09 -0.40
CA THR A 77 7.01 -4.45 -0.73
C THR A 77 6.15 -5.14 -1.79
N PHE A 78 4.85 -4.88 -1.77
CA PHE A 78 3.89 -5.50 -2.67
C PHE A 78 2.72 -4.54 -2.92
N PRO A 79 2.91 -3.52 -3.81
CA PRO A 79 1.93 -2.48 -4.06
C PRO A 79 0.57 -3.03 -4.53
N GLY A 80 -0.50 -2.44 -4.05
CA GLY A 80 -1.87 -2.81 -4.38
C GLY A 80 -2.87 -2.16 -3.44
N PRO A 81 -4.16 -2.49 -3.54
CA PRO A 81 -5.20 -1.91 -2.72
C PRO A 81 -5.14 -2.42 -1.27
N ILE A 82 -5.29 -1.49 -0.34
CA ILE A 82 -5.41 -1.75 1.10
C ILE A 82 -6.74 -1.17 1.56
N HIS A 83 -7.47 -1.91 2.35
CA HIS A 83 -8.67 -1.44 3.01
C HIS A 83 -8.39 -1.18 4.49
N LEU A 84 -8.64 0.05 4.95
CA LEU A 84 -8.62 0.42 6.36
C LEU A 84 -10.03 0.80 6.80
N ASN A 85 -10.66 -0.08 7.56
CA ASN A 85 -11.98 0.12 8.13
C ASN A 85 -11.89 0.84 9.48
N ILE A 86 -12.66 1.92 9.63
CA ILE A 86 -12.58 2.79 10.80
C ILE A 86 -13.97 2.87 11.46
N PRO A 87 -14.21 2.08 12.51
CA PRO A 87 -15.43 2.24 13.31
C PRO A 87 -15.49 3.61 13.95
N ILE A 88 -16.63 4.28 13.81
CA ILE A 88 -16.88 5.62 14.36
C ILE A 88 -18.16 5.60 15.17
N ASP A 89 -18.06 5.96 16.45
CA ASP A 89 -19.23 6.05 17.33
C ASP A 89 -19.79 7.47 17.40
N LYS A 90 -20.97 7.57 17.98
CA LYS A 90 -21.62 8.84 18.29
C LYS A 90 -20.99 9.47 19.56
N PRO A 91 -20.99 10.80 19.66
CA PRO A 91 -21.51 11.77 18.71
C PRO A 91 -20.60 11.95 17.49
N LEU A 92 -21.19 12.10 16.30
CA LEU A 92 -20.44 12.33 15.05
C LEU A 92 -19.78 13.73 14.99
N GLY A 93 -20.21 14.63 15.87
CA GLY A 93 -19.60 15.96 16.04
C GLY A 93 -18.52 15.92 17.13
N ILE A 94 -17.34 16.43 16.82
CA ILE A 94 -16.26 16.56 17.80
C ILE A 94 -16.54 17.76 18.69
N SER A 95 -16.63 17.56 20.02
CA SER A 95 -16.71 18.67 20.98
C SER A 95 -15.41 19.50 20.92
N PHE A 96 -15.50 20.78 21.32
CA PHE A 96 -14.32 21.67 21.30
C PHE A 96 -13.14 21.11 22.10
N LEU A 97 -13.41 20.48 23.25
CA LEU A 97 -12.39 19.86 24.10
C LEU A 97 -11.74 18.65 23.42
N ASN A 98 -12.54 17.80 22.78
CA ASN A 98 -12.05 16.65 22.06
C ASN A 98 -11.25 17.06 20.82
N LYS A 99 -11.64 18.17 20.14
CA LYS A 99 -10.88 18.71 19.02
C LYS A 99 -9.47 19.12 19.43
N LYS A 100 -9.30 19.77 20.58
CA LYS A 100 -7.98 20.14 21.10
C LYS A 100 -7.13 18.90 21.37
N ASN A 101 -7.67 17.90 22.03
CA ASN A 101 -6.96 16.66 22.32
C ASN A 101 -6.55 15.91 21.05
N VAL A 102 -7.43 15.86 20.04
CA VAL A 102 -7.14 15.24 18.74
C VAL A 102 -5.99 15.98 18.03
N LEU A 103 -5.99 17.31 18.04
CA LEU A 103 -4.92 18.11 17.45
C LEU A 103 -3.58 17.88 18.17
N GLU A 104 -3.58 17.83 19.50
CA GLU A 104 -2.36 17.53 20.26
C GLU A 104 -1.80 16.13 19.97
N VAL A 105 -2.66 15.13 19.81
CA VAL A 105 -2.25 13.78 19.39
C VAL A 105 -1.71 13.81 17.96
N PHE A 106 -2.40 14.50 17.06
CA PHE A 106 -1.96 14.66 15.67
C PHE A 106 -0.59 15.33 15.59
N ASP A 107 -0.37 16.42 16.31
CA ASP A 107 0.91 17.13 16.31
C ASP A 107 2.04 16.25 16.84
N ARG A 108 1.79 15.46 17.89
CA ARG A 108 2.78 14.51 18.42
C ARG A 108 3.12 13.43 17.41
N ILE A 109 2.13 12.88 16.73
CA ILE A 109 2.33 11.86 15.68
C ILE A 109 3.07 12.50 14.49
N TYR A 110 2.67 13.70 14.07
CA TYR A 110 3.28 14.40 12.97
C TYR A 110 4.74 14.75 13.23
N LEU A 111 5.07 15.21 14.44
CA LEU A 111 6.46 15.47 14.85
C LEU A 111 7.28 14.17 14.89
N LYS A 112 6.72 13.06 15.39
CA LYS A 112 7.39 11.77 15.36
C LYS A 112 7.58 11.27 13.92
N LYS A 113 6.65 11.56 13.01
CA LYS A 113 6.73 11.21 11.59
C LYS A 113 7.97 11.80 10.93
N LYS A 114 8.38 13.01 11.28
CA LYS A 114 9.62 13.63 10.78
C LYS A 114 10.87 12.78 11.05
N TYR A 115 10.78 11.86 12.03
CA TYR A 115 11.84 10.89 12.34
C TYR A 115 11.60 9.49 11.76
N ILE A 116 10.37 9.19 11.35
CA ILE A 116 9.99 7.85 10.82
C ILE A 116 10.09 7.85 9.29
N PHE A 117 9.73 8.94 8.64
CA PHE A 117 9.93 9.16 7.21
C PHE A 117 11.28 9.88 6.93
N GLN A 118 12.32 9.55 7.64
CA GLN A 118 13.62 9.60 6.97
C GLN A 118 13.45 8.69 5.76
N GLU A 119 13.61 9.30 4.60
CA GLU A 119 13.63 8.59 3.33
C GLU A 119 14.26 7.22 3.59
N VAL A 120 13.47 6.18 3.48
CA VAL A 120 14.03 4.89 3.17
C VAL A 120 14.60 5.15 1.78
N GLU A 121 15.82 5.71 1.75
CA GLU A 121 16.65 5.48 0.59
C GLU A 121 16.55 3.98 0.40
N ILE A 122 15.75 3.59 -0.57
CA ILE A 122 15.91 2.28 -1.16
C ILE A 122 17.35 2.36 -1.67
N LYS A 123 18.28 2.02 -0.80
CA LYS A 123 19.63 1.70 -1.22
C LYS A 123 19.39 0.54 -2.17
N SER A 124 19.19 0.92 -3.44
CA SER A 124 19.32 -0.05 -4.50
C SER A 124 20.67 -0.66 -4.24
N ASP A 125 20.67 -1.88 -3.78
CA ASP A 125 21.90 -2.60 -3.50
C ASP A 125 22.54 -2.80 -4.88
N LYS A 126 23.33 -1.78 -5.28
CA LYS A 126 23.98 -1.76 -6.59
C LYS A 126 24.81 -3.03 -6.81
N ASN A 127 25.16 -3.71 -5.72
CA ASN A 127 25.90 -4.96 -5.74
C ASN A 127 25.03 -6.18 -6.09
N LYS A 128 23.71 -6.15 -5.87
CA LYS A 128 22.83 -7.25 -6.29
C LYS A 128 22.66 -7.39 -7.80
N PHE A 129 22.87 -6.31 -8.55
CA PHE A 129 22.82 -6.38 -10.02
C PHE A 129 23.95 -7.20 -10.65
N PHE A 130 25.09 -7.32 -9.96
CA PHE A 130 26.23 -8.10 -10.49
C PHE A 130 26.09 -9.61 -10.29
N GLU A 131 25.38 -10.06 -9.25
CA GLU A 131 25.15 -11.50 -9.02
C GLU A 131 24.23 -12.15 -10.08
N ILE A 132 23.37 -11.38 -10.72
CA ILE A 132 22.47 -11.89 -11.78
C ILE A 132 23.26 -12.15 -13.07
N SER A 133 24.26 -11.34 -13.37
CA SER A 133 25.05 -11.48 -14.60
C SER A 133 25.96 -12.72 -14.62
N GLU A 134 26.38 -13.20 -13.46
CA GLU A 134 27.23 -14.41 -13.34
C GLU A 134 26.46 -15.70 -13.62
N ASN A 135 25.11 -15.66 -13.54
CA ASN A 135 24.24 -16.83 -13.73
C ASN A 135 23.51 -16.83 -15.09
N LEU A 136 23.67 -15.79 -15.90
CA LEU A 136 23.07 -15.72 -17.23
C LEU A 136 24.01 -16.41 -18.25
N ASN A 137 23.59 -17.57 -18.73
CA ASN A 137 24.27 -18.20 -19.85
C ASN A 137 23.82 -17.52 -21.16
N LEU A 138 24.63 -16.59 -21.66
CA LEU A 138 24.32 -15.82 -22.86
C LEU A 138 24.41 -16.66 -24.16
N ASP A 139 24.99 -17.85 -24.10
CA ASP A 139 25.07 -18.78 -25.21
C ASP A 139 23.76 -19.57 -25.42
N GLU A 140 22.83 -19.49 -24.48
CA GLU A 140 21.52 -20.15 -24.55
C GLU A 140 20.42 -19.20 -25.07
N SER A 141 19.46 -19.77 -25.78
CA SER A 141 18.26 -19.03 -26.20
C SER A 141 17.36 -18.75 -24.99
N GLY A 142 16.88 -17.52 -24.85
CA GLY A 142 16.01 -17.11 -23.76
C GLY A 142 14.95 -16.13 -24.20
N ILE A 143 14.11 -15.73 -23.25
CA ILE A 143 13.11 -14.69 -23.39
C ILE A 143 13.21 -13.71 -22.23
N ILE A 144 12.88 -12.44 -22.46
CA ILE A 144 12.77 -11.42 -21.42
C ILE A 144 11.29 -11.16 -21.18
N LEU A 145 10.82 -11.39 -19.95
CA LEU A 145 9.46 -11.10 -19.52
C LEU A 145 9.48 -9.85 -18.66
N VAL A 146 8.75 -8.82 -19.08
CA VAL A 146 8.61 -7.56 -18.35
C VAL A 146 7.19 -7.50 -17.78
N GLY A 147 7.08 -7.53 -16.46
CA GLY A 147 5.82 -7.36 -15.72
C GLY A 147 5.47 -5.89 -15.51
N PRO A 148 4.38 -5.59 -14.77
CA PRO A 148 3.95 -4.23 -14.49
C PRO A 148 5.08 -3.40 -13.86
N TYR A 149 5.36 -2.22 -14.43
CA TYR A 149 6.38 -1.33 -13.91
C TYR A 149 5.97 -0.73 -12.56
N GLN A 150 6.81 -0.94 -11.55
CA GLN A 150 6.53 -0.50 -10.17
C GLN A 150 7.46 0.61 -9.68
N GLY A 151 8.36 1.06 -10.53
CA GLY A 151 9.29 2.14 -10.22
C GLY A 151 8.68 3.54 -10.30
N SER A 152 9.50 4.54 -9.99
CA SER A 152 9.14 5.95 -10.17
C SER A 152 9.08 6.31 -11.65
N ILE A 153 8.20 7.24 -12.02
CA ILE A 153 8.13 7.76 -13.39
C ILE A 153 9.46 8.41 -13.82
N ASN A 154 10.21 8.94 -12.86
CA ASN A 154 11.52 9.53 -13.13
C ASN A 154 12.58 8.48 -13.54
N ASP A 155 12.39 7.25 -13.12
CA ASP A 155 13.31 6.14 -13.38
C ASP A 155 12.92 5.34 -14.62
N LEU A 156 11.73 5.59 -15.19
CA LEU A 156 11.22 4.85 -16.34
C LEU A 156 12.16 4.90 -17.56
N THR A 157 12.71 6.08 -17.83
CA THR A 157 13.68 6.25 -18.94
C THR A 157 14.94 5.44 -18.72
N SER A 158 15.43 5.37 -17.50
CA SER A 158 16.62 4.58 -17.15
C SER A 158 16.34 3.08 -17.23
N PHE A 159 15.14 2.67 -16.78
CA PHE A 159 14.66 1.29 -16.90
C PHE A 159 14.60 0.84 -18.36
N ASN A 160 13.94 1.64 -19.24
CA ASN A 160 13.82 1.31 -20.66
C ASN A 160 15.18 1.18 -21.34
N LYS A 161 16.12 2.10 -21.09
CA LYS A 161 17.49 2.01 -21.61
C LYS A 161 18.21 0.74 -21.13
N SER A 162 18.00 0.34 -19.89
CA SER A 162 18.60 -0.88 -19.36
C SER A 162 18.02 -2.13 -20.01
N LEU A 163 16.71 -2.12 -20.29
CA LEU A 163 16.01 -3.19 -20.99
C LEU A 163 16.46 -3.33 -22.44
N GLU A 164 16.54 -2.20 -23.16
CA GLU A 164 17.09 -2.15 -24.54
C GLU A 164 18.50 -2.73 -24.59
N ARG A 165 19.36 -2.29 -23.67
CA ARG A 165 20.74 -2.80 -23.59
C ARG A 165 20.80 -4.31 -23.29
N LEU A 166 19.94 -4.80 -22.41
CA LEU A 166 19.84 -6.23 -22.10
C LEU A 166 19.42 -7.02 -23.34
N GLN A 167 18.44 -6.52 -24.09
CA GLN A 167 17.99 -7.12 -25.34
C GLN A 167 19.12 -7.14 -26.42
N GLU A 168 19.85 -6.04 -26.54
CA GLU A 168 20.98 -5.95 -27.46
C GLU A 168 22.08 -6.97 -27.13
N ILE A 169 22.39 -7.16 -25.86
CA ILE A 169 23.45 -8.07 -25.41
C ILE A 169 23.03 -9.54 -25.60
N THR A 170 21.78 -9.86 -25.26
CA THR A 170 21.28 -11.24 -25.24
C THR A 170 20.72 -11.70 -26.58
N GLY A 171 20.23 -10.76 -27.41
CA GLY A 171 19.43 -11.07 -28.59
C GLY A 171 18.07 -11.70 -28.30
N TRP A 172 17.66 -11.73 -27.04
CA TRP A 172 16.40 -12.38 -26.61
C TRP A 172 15.19 -11.49 -26.90
N PRO A 173 14.05 -12.08 -27.33
CA PRO A 173 12.83 -11.32 -27.52
C PRO A 173 12.26 -10.84 -26.18
N VAL A 174 11.72 -9.61 -26.20
CA VAL A 174 11.07 -8.99 -25.03
C VAL A 174 9.54 -9.14 -25.14
N PHE A 175 8.93 -9.67 -24.11
CA PHE A 175 7.48 -9.74 -23.95
C PHE A 175 7.09 -8.87 -22.75
N ALA A 176 6.40 -7.77 -23.03
CA ALA A 176 5.99 -6.79 -22.02
C ALA A 176 4.50 -6.91 -21.74
N ASP A 177 4.15 -6.80 -20.45
CA ASP A 177 2.76 -6.62 -20.03
C ASP A 177 2.25 -5.24 -20.49
N PRO A 178 0.98 -5.07 -20.90
CA PRO A 178 0.45 -3.78 -21.34
C PRO A 178 0.58 -2.63 -20.32
N VAL A 179 0.81 -2.95 -19.04
CA VAL A 179 1.04 -1.98 -17.96
C VAL A 179 2.51 -1.93 -17.48
N SER A 180 3.42 -2.54 -18.24
CA SER A 180 4.86 -2.50 -17.98
C SER A 180 5.53 -1.23 -18.47
#